data_8cf2ad1a760a5641f5f7d8ca78c44fe1
#
_entry.id   8cf2ad1a760a5641f5f7d8ca78c44fe1
#
_cell.length_a   1.000
_cell.length_b   1.000
_cell.length_c   1.000
_cell.angle_alpha   90.00
_cell.angle_beta   90.00
_cell.angle_gamma   90.00
#
_symmetry.space_group_name_H-M   'P 1'
#
loop_
_entity.id
_entity.type
_entity.pdbx_description
1 polymer ?
#
loop_
_entity_poly.entity_id
_entity_poly.type
_entity_poly.pdbx_seq_one_letter_code
_entity_poly.pdbx_strand_id
1 'polypeptide(L)'
;MVGLGLSYLLLPKQRQWITTIQRYVVLLLVAILILSPFLWLVSAVFKDTDVLMQYAFLPPLSEWSSETLNLKNFYNPETEELDSLFEAEKTIEGEVHFWRYLANSLFLASTSTIVTLFFSSLGGYALAKYEFHGKYAIISFMLGTMMIPGLLLLAPLYNLIYKIGWMDSYWALLVPGASSAFGMFLFRQACLSVPNSLMEAARIDGCSEFSIYLNIVMPLVRPMTGAFCLVSFLGNWNSFVYPNIYIQTQSKLTLPIILNQFVDVYSQQYGIFLA
;
A
#
# COMPACT_ATOMS: atom_id res chain seq x y z
N MET A 1 29.38 -22.76 13.99
CA MET A 1 30.39 -23.45 13.14
C MET A 1 30.33 -24.97 13.15
N VAL A 2 29.62 -25.63 14.05
CA VAL A 2 29.54 -27.11 14.16
C VAL A 2 28.64 -27.78 13.10
N GLY A 3 27.70 -27.05 12.50
CA GLY A 3 26.75 -27.60 11.50
C GLY A 3 27.29 -27.78 10.07
N LEU A 4 28.40 -27.11 9.73
CA LEU A 4 28.97 -27.19 8.36
C LEU A 4 29.86 -28.42 8.14
N GLY A 5 30.39 -29.03 9.21
CA GLY A 5 31.29 -30.18 9.10
C GLY A 5 30.60 -31.54 8.84
N LEU A 6 29.36 -31.72 9.28
CA LEU A 6 28.62 -32.96 9.10
C LEU A 6 28.05 -33.15 7.68
N SER A 7 27.89 -32.07 6.93
CA SER A 7 27.31 -32.13 5.58
C SER A 7 28.23 -32.77 4.51
N TYR A 8 29.54 -32.85 4.77
CA TYR A 8 30.51 -33.41 3.83
C TYR A 8 30.62 -34.95 3.90
N LEU A 9 30.09 -35.56 4.97
CA LEU A 9 30.14 -37.01 5.20
C LEU A 9 28.90 -37.75 4.68
N LEU A 10 27.89 -37.03 4.20
CA LEU A 10 26.62 -37.63 3.77
C LEU A 10 26.59 -37.87 2.26
N LEU A 11 25.95 -38.96 1.84
CA LEU A 11 25.66 -39.23 0.44
C LEU A 11 24.87 -38.09 -0.18
N PRO A 12 25.08 -37.74 -1.47
CA PRO A 12 24.49 -36.54 -2.10
C PRO A 12 22.96 -36.46 -1.97
N LYS A 13 22.28 -37.59 -1.95
CA LYS A 13 20.84 -37.70 -1.75
C LYS A 13 20.39 -37.32 -0.33
N GLN A 14 21.14 -37.73 0.69
CA GLN A 14 20.87 -37.38 2.09
C GLN A 14 21.15 -35.90 2.36
N ARG A 15 22.17 -35.31 1.72
CA ARG A 15 22.49 -33.90 1.80
C ARG A 15 21.37 -33.03 1.23
N GLN A 16 20.75 -33.46 0.13
CA GLN A 16 19.59 -32.75 -0.44
C GLN A 16 18.39 -32.72 0.53
N TRP A 17 18.08 -33.85 1.17
CA TRP A 17 16.99 -33.92 2.15
C TRP A 17 17.25 -33.04 3.36
N ILE A 18 18.45 -33.02 3.90
CA ILE A 18 18.82 -32.18 5.05
C ILE A 18 18.71 -30.70 4.70
N THR A 19 19.24 -30.26 3.54
CA THR A 19 19.13 -28.89 3.11
C THR A 19 17.69 -28.48 2.83
N THR A 20 16.87 -29.39 2.35
CA THR A 20 15.44 -29.16 2.13
C THR A 20 14.70 -28.98 3.47
N ILE A 21 14.94 -29.87 4.44
CA ILE A 21 14.36 -29.76 5.79
C ILE A 21 14.81 -28.46 6.46
N GLN A 22 16.09 -28.11 6.39
CA GLN A 22 16.59 -26.85 6.95
C GLN A 22 15.91 -25.62 6.33
N ARG A 23 15.68 -25.62 5.01
CA ARG A 23 14.93 -24.55 4.33
C ARG A 23 13.49 -24.45 4.84
N TYR A 24 12.79 -25.57 4.95
CA TYR A 24 11.42 -25.58 5.47
C TYR A 24 11.34 -25.16 6.93
N VAL A 25 12.29 -25.56 7.77
CA VAL A 25 12.37 -25.11 9.18
C VAL A 25 12.57 -23.60 9.25
N VAL A 26 13.51 -23.05 8.48
CA VAL A 26 13.73 -21.60 8.44
C VAL A 26 12.47 -20.86 7.91
N LEU A 27 11.87 -21.35 6.83
CA LEU A 27 10.65 -20.76 6.28
C LEU A 27 9.49 -20.83 7.28
N LEU A 28 9.35 -21.94 8.02
CA LEU A 28 8.33 -22.08 9.06
C LEU A 28 8.53 -21.09 10.20
N LEU A 29 9.77 -20.93 10.67
CA LEU A 29 10.09 -19.95 11.72
C LEU A 29 9.80 -18.52 11.26
N VAL A 30 10.17 -18.18 10.02
CA VAL A 30 9.86 -16.87 9.43
C VAL A 30 8.35 -16.69 9.26
N ALA A 31 7.65 -17.73 8.82
CA ALA A 31 6.19 -17.68 8.68
C ALA A 31 5.49 -17.47 10.05
N ILE A 32 5.92 -18.17 11.10
CA ILE A 32 5.40 -17.99 12.46
C ILE A 32 5.66 -16.54 12.93
N LEU A 33 6.86 -16.01 12.71
CA LEU A 33 7.21 -14.65 13.08
C LEU A 33 6.32 -13.62 12.37
N ILE A 34 6.11 -13.79 11.05
CA ILE A 34 5.30 -12.88 10.24
C ILE A 34 3.82 -13.01 10.58
N LEU A 35 3.33 -14.22 10.84
CA LEU A 35 1.92 -14.47 11.14
C LEU A 35 1.55 -14.16 12.59
N SER A 36 2.51 -14.09 13.51
CA SER A 36 2.22 -13.87 14.94
C SER A 36 1.42 -12.58 15.21
N PRO A 37 1.71 -11.40 14.61
CA PRO A 37 0.89 -10.22 14.82
C PRO A 37 -0.55 -10.39 14.29
N PHE A 38 -0.73 -11.11 13.17
CA PHE A 38 -2.07 -11.38 12.64
C PHE A 38 -2.87 -12.33 13.54
N LEU A 39 -2.21 -13.37 14.07
CA LEU A 39 -2.83 -14.27 15.06
C LEU A 39 -3.18 -13.51 16.35
N TRP A 40 -2.35 -12.56 16.74
CA TRP A 40 -2.65 -11.69 17.87
C TRP A 40 -3.88 -10.83 17.58
N LEU A 41 -3.97 -10.17 16.42
CA LEU A 41 -5.14 -9.38 16.01
C LEU A 41 -6.41 -10.22 16.06
N VAL A 42 -6.40 -11.41 15.43
CA VAL A 42 -7.56 -12.32 15.45
C VAL A 42 -7.94 -12.72 16.89
N SER A 43 -6.97 -12.99 17.75
CA SER A 43 -7.25 -13.33 19.16
C SER A 43 -7.77 -12.13 19.95
N ALA A 44 -7.31 -10.92 19.65
CA ALA A 44 -7.67 -9.69 20.33
C ALA A 44 -9.14 -9.30 20.11
N VAL A 45 -9.67 -9.57 18.91
CA VAL A 45 -11.07 -9.30 18.57
C VAL A 45 -12.07 -10.00 19.48
N PHE A 46 -11.72 -11.19 19.99
CA PHE A 46 -12.58 -11.98 20.89
C PHE A 46 -12.41 -11.65 22.36
N LYS A 47 -11.47 -10.75 22.74
CA LYS A 47 -11.19 -10.39 24.13
C LYS A 47 -11.89 -9.11 24.53
N ASP A 48 -12.30 -9.05 25.78
CA ASP A 48 -12.68 -7.79 26.39
C ASP A 48 -11.46 -6.90 26.62
N THR A 49 -11.65 -5.58 26.69
CA THR A 49 -10.55 -4.59 26.81
C THR A 49 -9.67 -4.86 28.04
N ASP A 50 -10.27 -5.28 29.15
CA ASP A 50 -9.56 -5.58 30.40
C ASP A 50 -8.66 -6.82 30.27
N VAL A 51 -9.05 -7.80 29.46
CA VAL A 51 -8.33 -9.06 29.23
C VAL A 51 -7.28 -8.92 28.13
N LEU A 52 -7.44 -7.93 27.25
CA LEU A 52 -6.58 -7.73 26.09
C LEU A 52 -5.09 -7.59 26.46
N MET A 53 -4.80 -6.87 27.55
CA MET A 53 -3.44 -6.60 28.00
C MET A 53 -2.88 -7.67 28.94
N GLN A 54 -3.73 -8.56 29.48
CA GLN A 54 -3.30 -9.59 30.41
C GLN A 54 -2.67 -10.79 29.69
N TYR A 55 -3.19 -11.16 28.53
CA TYR A 55 -2.75 -12.35 27.79
C TYR A 55 -2.30 -11.97 26.38
N ALA A 56 -1.08 -12.39 26.01
CA ALA A 56 -0.51 -12.08 24.69
C ALA A 56 -1.36 -12.64 23.53
N PHE A 57 -1.90 -13.87 23.71
CA PHE A 57 -2.83 -14.49 22.77
C PHE A 57 -4.14 -14.84 23.48
N LEU A 58 -4.60 -16.06 23.48
CA LEU A 58 -5.80 -16.49 24.19
C LEU A 58 -5.49 -16.75 25.67
N PRO A 59 -6.45 -16.50 26.59
CA PRO A 59 -6.31 -16.91 27.98
C PRO A 59 -6.20 -18.44 28.10
N PRO A 60 -5.74 -18.98 29.26
CA PRO A 60 -5.72 -20.41 29.49
C PRO A 60 -7.13 -21.02 29.37
N LEU A 61 -7.23 -22.26 28.90
CA LEU A 61 -8.52 -22.94 28.69
C LEU A 61 -9.39 -22.98 29.96
N SER A 62 -8.77 -22.93 31.15
CA SER A 62 -9.43 -22.91 32.46
C SER A 62 -10.18 -21.59 32.75
N GLU A 63 -9.84 -20.52 32.04
CA GLU A 63 -10.39 -19.18 32.22
C GLU A 63 -11.32 -18.76 31.07
N TRP A 64 -11.62 -19.68 30.16
CA TRP A 64 -12.56 -19.41 29.09
C TRP A 64 -13.98 -19.29 29.66
N SER A 65 -14.51 -18.09 29.61
CA SER A 65 -15.88 -17.73 29.95
C SER A 65 -16.42 -16.70 28.99
N SER A 66 -17.70 -16.43 29.04
CA SER A 66 -18.34 -15.35 28.27
C SER A 66 -17.86 -13.95 28.68
N GLU A 67 -17.16 -13.83 29.81
CA GLU A 67 -16.54 -12.59 30.28
C GLU A 67 -15.13 -12.39 29.73
N THR A 68 -14.38 -13.47 29.49
CA THR A 68 -13.00 -13.42 29.00
C THR A 68 -12.89 -13.51 27.49
N LEU A 69 -13.79 -14.27 26.85
CA LEU A 69 -13.88 -14.44 25.41
C LEU A 69 -15.34 -14.30 24.97
N ASN A 70 -15.64 -13.28 24.22
CA ASN A 70 -17.00 -12.97 23.80
C ASN A 70 -17.03 -12.38 22.38
N LEU A 71 -18.22 -12.22 21.85
CA LEU A 71 -18.49 -11.60 20.56
C LEU A 71 -19.01 -10.16 20.69
N LYS A 72 -18.87 -9.54 21.88
CA LYS A 72 -19.39 -8.18 22.13
C LYS A 72 -18.78 -7.14 21.17
N ASN A 73 -17.54 -7.36 20.72
CA ASN A 73 -16.90 -6.47 19.77
C ASN A 73 -17.55 -6.51 18.36
N PHE A 74 -18.38 -7.52 18.08
CA PHE A 74 -19.15 -7.65 16.84
C PHE A 74 -20.63 -7.41 17.02
N TYR A 75 -21.12 -7.39 18.28
CA TYR A 75 -22.53 -7.41 18.59
C TYR A 75 -22.80 -6.63 19.85
N ASN A 76 -23.70 -5.66 19.79
CA ASN A 76 -24.17 -4.93 20.97
C ASN A 76 -25.29 -5.71 21.65
N PRO A 77 -25.07 -6.24 22.88
CA PRO A 77 -26.10 -7.02 23.58
C PRO A 77 -27.31 -6.21 24.01
N GLU A 78 -27.23 -4.86 24.04
CA GLU A 78 -28.34 -4.00 24.44
C GLU A 78 -29.30 -3.67 23.28
N THR A 79 -28.79 -3.67 22.03
CA THR A 79 -29.59 -3.30 20.85
C THR A 79 -29.97 -4.50 19.99
N GLU A 80 -29.40 -5.70 20.25
CA GLU A 80 -29.49 -6.88 19.39
C GLU A 80 -29.04 -6.63 17.92
N GLU A 81 -28.39 -5.49 17.66
CA GLU A 81 -27.84 -5.13 16.37
C GLU A 81 -26.33 -5.36 16.34
N LEU A 82 -25.79 -5.63 15.17
CA LEU A 82 -24.37 -5.63 14.93
C LEU A 82 -23.83 -4.21 15.17
N ASP A 83 -23.47 -3.93 16.41
CA ASP A 83 -22.82 -2.68 16.84
C ASP A 83 -21.37 -2.75 16.35
N SER A 84 -21.22 -2.60 15.09
CA SER A 84 -19.97 -2.81 14.41
C SER A 84 -19.51 -1.48 13.84
N LEU A 85 -18.25 -1.43 13.47
CA LEU A 85 -17.65 -0.45 12.57
C LEU A 85 -18.50 -0.17 11.30
N PHE A 86 -19.59 -0.92 11.07
CA PHE A 86 -20.52 -0.79 9.97
C PHE A 86 -21.69 0.14 10.27
N GLU A 87 -21.94 0.52 11.53
CA GLU A 87 -22.90 1.56 11.86
C GLU A 87 -22.44 2.93 11.34
N ALA A 88 -23.40 3.74 11.01
CA ALA A 88 -23.14 5.09 10.55
C ALA A 88 -22.58 5.94 11.69
N GLU A 89 -21.38 6.47 11.56
CA GLU A 89 -20.84 7.45 12.47
C GLU A 89 -21.68 8.73 12.40
N LYS A 90 -22.29 9.13 13.52
CA LYS A 90 -23.03 10.39 13.62
C LYS A 90 -22.05 11.54 13.60
N THR A 91 -21.95 12.21 12.49
CA THR A 91 -21.10 13.38 12.29
C THR A 91 -21.94 14.67 12.28
N ILE A 92 -21.28 15.82 12.32
CA ILE A 92 -21.93 17.14 12.17
C ILE A 92 -22.64 17.26 10.80
N GLU A 93 -22.17 16.51 9.80
CA GLU A 93 -22.70 16.50 8.42
C GLU A 93 -23.77 15.42 8.20
N GLY A 94 -24.07 14.58 9.21
CA GLY A 94 -25.00 13.46 9.11
C GLY A 94 -24.32 12.11 9.36
N GLU A 95 -25.02 11.02 9.03
CA GLU A 95 -24.51 9.66 9.23
C GLU A 95 -23.61 9.25 8.05
N VAL A 96 -22.37 8.84 8.35
CA VAL A 96 -21.41 8.36 7.36
C VAL A 96 -21.03 6.91 7.67
N HIS A 97 -21.40 6.01 6.77
CA HIS A 97 -21.12 4.59 6.91
C HIS A 97 -19.65 4.26 6.64
N PHE A 98 -19.08 3.30 7.35
CA PHE A 98 -17.72 2.77 7.17
C PHE A 98 -17.38 2.46 5.69
N TRP A 99 -18.33 1.88 4.96
CA TRP A 99 -18.16 1.58 3.53
C TRP A 99 -17.82 2.80 2.68
N ARG A 100 -18.21 3.99 3.11
CA ARG A 100 -17.86 5.24 2.41
C ARG A 100 -16.36 5.52 2.49
N TYR A 101 -15.79 5.37 3.67
CA TYR A 101 -14.34 5.56 3.89
C TYR A 101 -13.51 4.52 3.15
N LEU A 102 -13.95 3.27 3.16
CA LEU A 102 -13.35 2.19 2.38
C LEU A 102 -13.40 2.48 0.88
N ALA A 103 -14.56 2.90 0.36
CA ALA A 103 -14.74 3.28 -1.04
C ALA A 103 -13.87 4.48 -1.43
N ASN A 104 -13.77 5.51 -0.57
CA ASN A 104 -12.90 6.65 -0.78
C ASN A 104 -11.43 6.24 -0.89
N SER A 105 -10.96 5.39 0.03
CA SER A 105 -9.58 4.86 0.01
C SER A 105 -9.31 4.06 -1.26
N LEU A 106 -10.22 3.16 -1.62
CA LEU A 106 -10.09 2.34 -2.83
C LEU A 106 -10.08 3.20 -4.10
N PHE A 107 -10.99 4.17 -4.17
CA PHE A 107 -11.07 5.12 -5.29
C PHE A 107 -9.79 5.94 -5.42
N LEU A 108 -9.32 6.56 -4.33
CA LEU A 108 -8.10 7.38 -4.35
C LEU A 108 -6.86 6.54 -4.67
N ALA A 109 -6.67 5.40 -4.00
CA ALA A 109 -5.52 4.54 -4.25
C ALA A 109 -5.49 4.03 -5.69
N SER A 110 -6.63 3.58 -6.22
CA SER A 110 -6.72 3.08 -7.60
C SER A 110 -6.51 4.20 -8.62
N THR A 111 -7.21 5.32 -8.47
CA THR A 111 -7.13 6.46 -9.40
C THR A 111 -5.72 7.05 -9.40
N SER A 112 -5.13 7.30 -8.22
CA SER A 112 -3.74 7.78 -8.11
C SER A 112 -2.77 6.83 -8.78
N THR A 113 -2.92 5.52 -8.56
CA THR A 113 -2.05 4.51 -9.18
C THR A 113 -2.16 4.51 -10.70
N ILE A 114 -3.38 4.56 -11.24
CA ILE A 114 -3.60 4.58 -12.71
C ILE A 114 -3.01 5.85 -13.33
N VAL A 115 -3.28 7.00 -12.73
CA VAL A 115 -2.78 8.30 -13.21
C VAL A 115 -1.26 8.35 -13.15
N THR A 116 -0.67 7.97 -12.01
CA THR A 116 0.78 7.97 -11.82
C THR A 116 1.47 6.94 -12.73
N LEU A 117 0.86 5.77 -12.94
CA LEU A 117 1.33 4.76 -13.89
C LEU A 117 1.41 5.34 -15.31
N PHE A 118 0.33 5.96 -15.77
CA PHE A 118 0.25 6.50 -17.12
C PHE A 118 1.35 7.55 -17.37
N PHE A 119 1.44 8.57 -16.53
CA PHE A 119 2.42 9.64 -16.74
C PHE A 119 3.86 9.18 -16.49
N SER A 120 4.09 8.34 -15.48
CA SER A 120 5.44 7.85 -15.18
C SER A 120 5.95 6.86 -16.23
N SER A 121 5.10 5.97 -16.75
CA SER A 121 5.52 5.02 -17.79
C SER A 121 5.75 5.72 -19.13
N LEU A 122 4.88 6.68 -19.48
CA LEU A 122 5.05 7.48 -20.71
C LEU A 122 6.31 8.34 -20.65
N GLY A 123 6.54 9.03 -19.50
CA GLY A 123 7.77 9.80 -19.29
C GLY A 123 9.02 8.93 -19.28
N GLY A 124 8.99 7.78 -18.62
CA GLY A 124 10.09 6.82 -18.61
C GLY A 124 10.38 6.25 -19.98
N TYR A 125 9.35 5.91 -20.76
CA TYR A 125 9.47 5.48 -22.14
C TYR A 125 10.13 6.56 -23.02
N ALA A 126 9.65 7.80 -22.93
CA ALA A 126 10.22 8.91 -23.68
C ALA A 126 11.70 9.13 -23.34
N LEU A 127 12.05 9.13 -22.06
CA LEU A 127 13.43 9.27 -21.58
C LEU A 127 14.34 8.07 -21.93
N ALA A 128 13.75 6.89 -22.23
CA ALA A 128 14.51 5.72 -22.65
C ALA A 128 14.77 5.70 -24.16
N LYS A 129 13.75 6.02 -24.96
CA LYS A 129 13.71 5.69 -26.39
C LYS A 129 13.92 6.86 -27.33
N TYR A 130 13.70 8.09 -26.86
CA TYR A 130 13.89 9.27 -27.70
C TYR A 130 15.16 10.01 -27.35
N GLU A 131 15.83 10.55 -28.36
CA GLU A 131 16.94 11.48 -28.23
C GLU A 131 16.43 12.89 -28.49
N PHE A 132 16.63 13.78 -27.53
CA PHE A 132 16.24 15.18 -27.62
C PHE A 132 17.17 16.08 -26.80
N HIS A 133 17.18 17.37 -27.14
CA HIS A 133 18.00 18.36 -26.42
C HIS A 133 17.54 18.48 -24.96
N GLY A 134 18.49 18.42 -24.02
CA GLY A 134 18.21 18.55 -22.58
C GLY A 134 17.80 17.23 -21.89
N LYS A 135 17.73 16.10 -22.58
CA LYS A 135 17.41 14.78 -21.99
C LYS A 135 18.20 14.48 -20.73
N TYR A 136 19.52 14.63 -20.78
CA TYR A 136 20.38 14.32 -19.62
C TYR A 136 20.17 15.31 -18.45
N ALA A 137 19.90 16.59 -18.76
CA ALA A 137 19.56 17.58 -17.74
C ALA A 137 18.24 17.22 -17.04
N ILE A 138 17.22 16.80 -17.79
CA ILE A 138 15.95 16.32 -17.22
C ILE A 138 16.16 15.08 -16.34
N ILE A 139 16.95 14.10 -16.79
CA ILE A 139 17.27 12.90 -16.00
C ILE A 139 17.99 13.30 -14.72
N SER A 140 18.99 14.17 -14.80
CA SER A 140 19.75 14.62 -13.62
C SER A 140 18.87 15.40 -12.65
N PHE A 141 18.00 16.27 -13.14
CA PHE A 141 17.04 17.00 -12.32
C PHE A 141 16.05 16.04 -11.63
N MET A 142 15.48 15.08 -12.39
CA MET A 142 14.58 14.06 -11.87
C MET A 142 15.24 13.25 -10.74
N LEU A 143 16.49 12.79 -10.94
CA LEU A 143 17.24 12.08 -9.90
C LEU A 143 17.54 12.98 -8.68
N GLY A 144 17.85 14.25 -8.92
CA GLY A 144 18.04 15.25 -7.86
C GLY A 144 16.79 15.46 -7.02
N THR A 145 15.61 15.50 -7.62
CA THR A 145 14.35 15.65 -6.87
C THR A 145 14.06 14.46 -5.95
N MET A 146 14.51 13.26 -6.28
CA MET A 146 14.35 12.07 -5.42
C MET A 146 15.18 12.14 -4.12
N MET A 147 16.19 13.01 -4.07
CA MET A 147 16.99 13.21 -2.85
C MET A 147 16.29 14.13 -1.84
N ILE A 148 15.25 14.85 -2.27
CA ILE A 148 14.50 15.77 -1.40
C ILE A 148 13.43 14.96 -0.65
N PRO A 149 13.47 14.92 0.71
CA PRO A 149 12.40 14.26 1.46
C PRO A 149 11.06 14.94 1.21
N GLY A 150 10.05 14.14 0.80
CA GLY A 150 8.73 14.68 0.42
C GLY A 150 8.04 15.51 1.52
N LEU A 151 8.28 15.18 2.79
CA LEU A 151 7.72 15.93 3.92
C LEU A 151 8.22 17.40 3.98
N LEU A 152 9.39 17.72 3.44
CA LEU A 152 9.86 19.11 3.36
C LEU A 152 9.03 19.96 2.41
N LEU A 153 8.37 19.34 1.44
CA LEU A 153 7.50 19.99 0.47
C LEU A 153 6.07 20.19 1.00
N LEU A 154 5.75 19.68 2.19
CA LEU A 154 4.40 19.73 2.74
C LEU A 154 3.88 21.16 2.88
N ALA A 155 4.65 22.05 3.51
CA ALA A 155 4.24 23.43 3.75
C ALA A 155 4.09 24.26 2.44
N PRO A 156 5.07 24.25 1.51
CA PRO A 156 4.89 24.96 0.23
C PRO A 156 3.76 24.36 -0.62
N LEU A 157 3.57 23.04 -0.59
CA LEU A 157 2.48 22.39 -1.30
C LEU A 157 1.12 22.75 -0.71
N TYR A 158 1.00 22.76 0.63
CA TYR A 158 -0.22 23.23 1.31
C TYR A 158 -0.60 24.66 0.88
N ASN A 159 0.38 25.58 0.89
CA ASN A 159 0.15 26.96 0.44
C ASN A 159 -0.31 27.04 -1.01
N LEU A 160 0.25 26.21 -1.88
CA LEU A 160 -0.16 26.14 -3.29
C LEU A 160 -1.62 25.64 -3.39
N ILE A 161 -1.93 24.50 -2.78
CA ILE A 161 -3.28 23.89 -2.78
C ILE A 161 -4.33 24.88 -2.23
N TYR A 162 -3.99 25.58 -1.13
CA TYR A 162 -4.87 26.61 -0.56
C TYR A 162 -5.11 27.78 -1.54
N LYS A 163 -4.05 28.31 -2.17
CA LYS A 163 -4.16 29.45 -3.10
C LYS A 163 -4.96 29.12 -4.35
N ILE A 164 -4.88 27.89 -4.87
CA ILE A 164 -5.65 27.46 -6.04
C ILE A 164 -7.05 26.97 -5.69
N GLY A 165 -7.44 26.98 -4.40
CA GLY A 165 -8.78 26.62 -3.95
C GLY A 165 -9.09 25.12 -4.01
N TRP A 166 -8.10 24.26 -3.91
CA TRP A 166 -8.27 22.78 -3.95
C TRP A 166 -8.37 22.14 -2.58
N MET A 167 -8.40 22.95 -1.50
CA MET A 167 -8.65 22.39 -0.16
C MET A 167 -10.01 21.67 -0.14
N ASP A 168 -10.06 20.61 0.64
CA ASP A 168 -11.22 19.72 0.78
C ASP A 168 -11.67 19.07 -0.54
N SER A 169 -10.72 18.85 -1.45
CA SER A 169 -10.97 18.20 -2.75
C SER A 169 -9.96 17.09 -3.03
N TYR A 170 -10.40 16.01 -3.66
CA TYR A 170 -9.52 14.93 -4.12
C TYR A 170 -8.49 15.39 -5.17
N TRP A 171 -8.72 16.50 -5.85
CA TRP A 171 -7.72 17.09 -6.75
C TRP A 171 -6.42 17.47 -6.02
N ALA A 172 -6.52 17.87 -4.75
CA ALA A 172 -5.35 18.15 -3.91
C ALA A 172 -4.45 16.94 -3.69
N LEU A 173 -5.01 15.73 -3.77
CA LEU A 173 -4.31 14.47 -3.60
C LEU A 173 -3.84 13.86 -4.93
N LEU A 174 -4.70 13.95 -5.97
CA LEU A 174 -4.46 13.29 -7.25
C LEU A 174 -3.45 14.03 -8.13
N VAL A 175 -3.56 15.36 -8.24
CA VAL A 175 -2.78 16.14 -9.22
C VAL A 175 -1.30 16.25 -8.82
N PRO A 176 -0.92 16.56 -7.56
CA PRO A 176 0.49 16.62 -7.18
C PRO A 176 1.21 15.26 -7.31
N GLY A 177 0.47 14.17 -7.13
CA GLY A 177 0.95 12.79 -7.26
C GLY A 177 0.83 12.22 -8.68
N ALA A 178 0.34 12.97 -9.66
CA ALA A 178 0.05 12.46 -11.00
C ALA A 178 1.27 11.89 -11.73
N SER A 179 2.47 12.30 -11.36
CA SER A 179 3.71 11.78 -11.92
C SER A 179 4.75 11.56 -10.83
N SER A 180 5.48 10.45 -10.91
CA SER A 180 6.50 10.06 -9.95
C SER A 180 7.87 10.01 -10.61
N ALA A 181 8.84 10.77 -10.07
CA ALA A 181 10.23 10.72 -10.51
C ALA A 181 10.80 9.30 -10.38
N PHE A 182 10.47 8.61 -9.26
CA PHE A 182 10.84 7.22 -9.06
C PHE A 182 10.20 6.30 -10.10
N GLY A 183 8.90 6.49 -10.39
CA GLY A 183 8.21 5.73 -11.43
C GLY A 183 8.81 5.95 -12.81
N MET A 184 9.07 7.21 -13.20
CA MET A 184 9.74 7.51 -14.47
C MET A 184 11.13 6.86 -14.57
N PHE A 185 11.90 6.86 -13.49
CA PHE A 185 13.19 6.19 -13.44
C PHE A 185 13.07 4.68 -13.64
N LEU A 186 12.15 4.02 -12.93
CA LEU A 186 11.91 2.57 -13.06
C LEU A 186 11.48 2.20 -14.49
N PHE A 187 10.52 2.92 -15.04
CA PHE A 187 10.07 2.66 -16.43
C PHE A 187 11.14 2.96 -17.46
N ARG A 188 11.96 4.01 -17.23
CA ARG A 188 13.12 4.24 -18.10
C ARG A 188 14.08 3.05 -18.08
N GLN A 189 14.42 2.50 -16.91
CA GLN A 189 15.31 1.34 -16.82
C GLN A 189 14.69 0.11 -17.51
N ALA A 190 13.40 -0.13 -17.30
CA ALA A 190 12.70 -1.24 -17.95
C ALA A 190 12.64 -1.06 -19.48
N CYS A 191 12.32 0.14 -19.97
CA CYS A 191 12.24 0.41 -21.41
C CYS A 191 13.60 0.34 -22.10
N LEU A 192 14.71 0.63 -21.42
CA LEU A 192 16.05 0.49 -22.00
C LEU A 192 16.36 -0.96 -22.42
N SER A 193 15.79 -1.96 -21.76
CA SER A 193 15.98 -3.38 -22.09
C SER A 193 15.20 -3.82 -23.35
N VAL A 194 14.22 -3.05 -23.81
CA VAL A 194 13.44 -3.35 -25.01
C VAL A 194 14.28 -3.06 -26.26
N PRO A 195 14.47 -4.01 -27.20
CA PRO A 195 15.25 -3.78 -28.42
C PRO A 195 14.62 -2.70 -29.32
N ASN A 196 15.42 -1.77 -29.83
CA ASN A 196 14.95 -0.71 -30.72
C ASN A 196 14.44 -1.26 -32.07
N SER A 197 14.98 -2.39 -32.52
CA SER A 197 14.56 -3.05 -33.77
C SER A 197 13.05 -3.38 -33.79
N LEU A 198 12.46 -3.70 -32.65
CA LEU A 198 11.00 -3.95 -32.57
C LEU A 198 10.20 -2.68 -32.87
N MET A 199 10.67 -1.54 -32.37
CA MET A 199 10.02 -0.25 -32.59
C MET A 199 10.21 0.24 -34.02
N GLU A 200 11.40 0.00 -34.60
CA GLU A 200 11.71 0.33 -36.01
C GLU A 200 10.85 -0.49 -36.96
N ALA A 201 10.73 -1.80 -36.75
CA ALA A 201 9.83 -2.66 -37.50
C ALA A 201 8.39 -2.16 -37.48
N ALA A 202 7.88 -1.83 -36.28
CA ALA A 202 6.53 -1.30 -36.12
C ALA A 202 6.31 0.06 -36.81
N ARG A 203 7.34 0.91 -36.87
CA ARG A 203 7.28 2.18 -37.64
C ARG A 203 7.20 1.90 -39.15
N ILE A 204 7.93 0.90 -39.64
CA ILE A 204 7.87 0.46 -41.07
C ILE A 204 6.46 -0.07 -41.35
N ASP A 205 5.84 -0.78 -40.41
CA ASP A 205 4.47 -1.29 -40.51
C ASP A 205 3.40 -0.18 -40.37
N GLY A 206 3.80 1.09 -40.18
CA GLY A 206 2.91 2.24 -40.13
C GLY A 206 2.26 2.47 -38.76
N CYS A 207 2.74 1.84 -37.67
CA CYS A 207 2.24 2.07 -36.32
C CYS A 207 2.58 3.48 -35.82
N SER A 208 1.63 4.14 -35.17
CA SER A 208 1.88 5.42 -34.49
C SER A 208 2.75 5.19 -33.23
N GLU A 209 3.49 6.22 -32.80
CA GLU A 209 4.36 6.16 -31.62
C GLU A 209 3.60 5.76 -30.32
N PHE A 210 2.36 6.24 -30.17
CA PHE A 210 1.52 5.86 -29.04
C PHE A 210 1.08 4.39 -29.14
N SER A 211 0.81 3.90 -30.35
CA SER A 211 0.52 2.46 -30.58
C SER A 211 1.72 1.58 -30.24
N ILE A 212 2.93 2.01 -30.63
CA ILE A 212 4.19 1.32 -30.29
C ILE A 212 4.36 1.27 -28.76
N TYR A 213 4.17 2.40 -28.08
CA TYR A 213 4.22 2.46 -26.61
C TYR A 213 3.23 1.46 -25.98
N LEU A 214 1.95 1.54 -26.37
CA LEU A 214 0.89 0.78 -25.70
C LEU A 214 0.90 -0.72 -26.04
N ASN A 215 1.12 -1.06 -27.33
CA ASN A 215 0.93 -2.42 -27.83
C ASN A 215 2.24 -3.24 -27.92
N ILE A 216 3.40 -2.59 -27.87
CA ILE A 216 4.71 -3.27 -27.98
C ILE A 216 5.48 -3.10 -26.69
N VAL A 217 5.75 -1.87 -26.27
CA VAL A 217 6.65 -1.60 -25.13
C VAL A 217 6.00 -1.98 -23.81
N MET A 218 4.77 -1.51 -23.53
CA MET A 218 4.09 -1.77 -22.27
C MET A 218 3.86 -3.28 -21.99
N PRO A 219 3.49 -4.11 -22.96
CA PRO A 219 3.43 -5.56 -22.77
C PRO A 219 4.78 -6.21 -22.45
N LEU A 220 5.87 -5.73 -23.02
CA LEU A 220 7.22 -6.25 -22.74
C LEU A 220 7.71 -5.90 -21.33
N VAL A 221 7.28 -4.77 -20.79
CA VAL A 221 7.64 -4.32 -19.44
C VAL A 221 6.57 -4.64 -18.38
N ARG A 222 5.63 -5.55 -18.67
CA ARG A 222 4.55 -5.96 -17.72
C ARG A 222 5.02 -6.30 -16.29
N PRO A 223 6.13 -7.03 -16.09
CA PRO A 223 6.59 -7.32 -14.73
C PRO A 223 6.90 -6.04 -13.93
N MET A 224 7.52 -5.05 -14.57
CA MET A 224 7.78 -3.74 -13.96
C MET A 224 6.47 -2.98 -13.70
N THR A 225 5.53 -3.02 -14.64
CA THR A 225 4.20 -2.40 -14.51
C THR A 225 3.47 -2.97 -13.28
N GLY A 226 3.44 -4.29 -13.13
CA GLY A 226 2.81 -4.94 -11.98
C GLY A 226 3.47 -4.57 -10.65
N ALA A 227 4.80 -4.59 -10.60
CA ALA A 227 5.55 -4.20 -9.41
C ALA A 227 5.30 -2.72 -9.03
N PHE A 228 5.32 -1.82 -10.02
CA PHE A 228 5.03 -0.40 -9.80
C PHE A 228 3.60 -0.18 -9.32
N CYS A 229 2.60 -0.82 -9.94
CA CYS A 229 1.20 -0.72 -9.53
C CYS A 229 1.01 -1.17 -8.08
N LEU A 230 1.63 -2.29 -7.68
CA LEU A 230 1.55 -2.78 -6.31
C LEU A 230 2.12 -1.77 -5.31
N VAL A 231 3.33 -1.28 -5.55
CA VAL A 231 4.02 -0.33 -4.66
C VAL A 231 3.25 0.99 -4.60
N SER A 232 2.81 1.52 -5.75
CA SER A 232 2.05 2.76 -5.84
C SER A 232 0.69 2.65 -5.15
N PHE A 233 -0.04 1.56 -5.38
CA PHE A 233 -1.34 1.32 -4.74
C PHE A 233 -1.20 1.23 -3.21
N LEU A 234 -0.27 0.42 -2.70
CA LEU A 234 -0.04 0.29 -1.26
C LEU A 234 0.41 1.61 -0.63
N GLY A 235 1.24 2.39 -1.33
CA GLY A 235 1.66 3.72 -0.86
C GLY A 235 0.50 4.69 -0.74
N ASN A 236 -0.42 4.71 -1.71
CA ASN A 236 -1.61 5.56 -1.68
C ASN A 236 -2.68 5.03 -0.71
N TRP A 237 -2.86 3.71 -0.64
CA TRP A 237 -3.79 3.06 0.30
C TRP A 237 -3.46 3.38 1.76
N ASN A 238 -2.17 3.33 2.12
CA ASN A 238 -1.70 3.64 3.47
C ASN A 238 -1.44 5.14 3.69
N SER A 239 -1.78 6.01 2.75
CA SER A 239 -1.52 7.44 2.85
C SER A 239 -2.40 8.07 3.94
N PHE A 240 -1.75 8.68 4.94
CA PHE A 240 -2.41 9.34 6.06
C PHE A 240 -2.16 10.86 6.05
N VAL A 241 -0.91 11.28 5.91
CA VAL A 241 -0.49 12.67 6.15
C VAL A 241 -1.19 13.66 5.21
N TYR A 242 -1.13 13.41 3.90
CA TYR A 242 -1.70 14.33 2.93
C TYR A 242 -3.24 14.38 2.97
N PRO A 243 -3.97 13.24 2.99
CA PRO A 243 -5.42 13.28 3.14
C PRO A 243 -5.86 13.95 4.45
N ASN A 244 -5.17 13.71 5.57
CA ASN A 244 -5.49 14.32 6.86
C ASN A 244 -5.34 15.86 6.88
N ILE A 245 -4.44 16.40 6.04
CA ILE A 245 -4.19 17.84 5.96
C ILE A 245 -5.13 18.52 4.97
N TYR A 246 -5.43 17.88 3.84
CA TYR A 246 -6.15 18.50 2.74
C TYR A 246 -7.65 18.28 2.76
N ILE A 247 -8.13 17.18 3.35
CA ILE A 247 -9.55 16.82 3.41
C ILE A 247 -10.11 17.16 4.80
N GLN A 248 -11.22 17.92 4.82
CA GLN A 248 -11.88 18.38 6.03
C GLN A 248 -13.29 17.79 6.19
N THR A 249 -13.99 17.59 5.07
CA THR A 249 -15.32 17.00 5.03
C THR A 249 -15.27 15.54 5.46
N GLN A 250 -16.02 15.16 6.49
CA GLN A 250 -16.04 13.81 7.08
C GLN A 250 -16.33 12.74 6.02
N SER A 251 -17.34 12.96 5.19
CA SER A 251 -17.75 12.00 4.15
C SER A 251 -16.71 11.75 3.05
N LYS A 252 -15.64 12.55 2.99
CA LYS A 252 -14.53 12.43 2.03
C LYS A 252 -13.27 11.81 2.64
N LEU A 253 -13.25 11.59 3.96
CA LEU A 253 -12.08 11.03 4.63
C LEU A 253 -11.76 9.63 4.11
N THR A 254 -10.50 9.25 4.29
CA THR A 254 -9.99 7.93 3.91
C THR A 254 -9.93 6.99 5.11
N LEU A 255 -9.92 5.69 4.86
CA LEU A 255 -9.90 4.66 5.89
C LEU A 255 -8.74 4.84 6.90
N PRO A 256 -7.47 5.12 6.52
CA PRO A 256 -6.40 5.32 7.49
C PRO A 256 -6.66 6.46 8.48
N ILE A 257 -7.36 7.52 8.05
CA ILE A 257 -7.67 8.66 8.93
C ILE A 257 -8.72 8.24 9.96
N ILE A 258 -9.78 7.59 9.51
CA ILE A 258 -10.85 7.12 10.41
C ILE A 258 -10.31 6.10 11.42
N LEU A 259 -9.53 5.13 10.96
CA LEU A 259 -8.90 4.16 11.86
C LEU A 259 -8.01 4.83 12.91
N ASN A 260 -7.29 5.90 12.56
CA ASN A 260 -6.51 6.67 13.53
C ASN A 260 -7.39 7.44 14.51
N GLN A 261 -8.50 8.02 14.06
CA GLN A 261 -9.46 8.69 14.94
C GLN A 261 -10.10 7.72 15.94
N PHE A 262 -10.41 6.49 15.53
CA PHE A 262 -10.91 5.46 16.45
C PHE A 262 -9.91 5.11 17.56
N VAL A 263 -8.61 5.06 17.24
CA VAL A 263 -7.57 4.82 18.27
C VAL A 263 -7.46 5.98 19.24
N ASP A 264 -7.56 7.23 18.78
CA ASP A 264 -7.39 8.42 19.62
C ASP A 264 -8.63 8.73 20.47
N VAL A 265 -9.83 8.61 19.90
CA VAL A 265 -11.12 8.99 20.56
C VAL A 265 -11.66 7.85 21.42
N TYR A 266 -11.48 6.62 20.98
CA TYR A 266 -11.99 5.42 21.63
C TYR A 266 -10.86 4.58 22.26
N SER A 267 -9.86 5.24 22.87
CA SER A 267 -8.68 4.58 23.46
C SER A 267 -9.01 3.52 24.53
N GLN A 268 -10.29 3.34 24.88
CA GLN A 268 -10.80 2.27 25.74
C GLN A 268 -11.53 1.14 24.99
N GLN A 269 -11.68 1.24 23.67
CA GLN A 269 -12.45 0.25 22.88
C GLN A 269 -11.60 -0.41 21.79
N TYR A 270 -10.38 -0.82 22.14
CA TYR A 270 -9.48 -1.52 21.20
C TYR A 270 -10.11 -2.78 20.56
N GLY A 271 -11.02 -3.45 21.27
CA GLY A 271 -11.70 -4.63 20.77
C GLY A 271 -12.55 -4.34 19.52
N ILE A 272 -13.32 -3.25 19.53
CA ILE A 272 -14.15 -2.82 18.38
C ILE A 272 -13.27 -2.36 17.21
N PHE A 273 -12.16 -1.65 17.49
CA PHE A 273 -11.21 -1.24 16.46
C PHE A 273 -10.56 -2.42 15.74
N LEU A 274 -10.36 -3.54 16.42
CA LEU A 274 -9.70 -4.73 15.91
C LEU A 274 -10.68 -5.69 15.21
N ALA A 275 -11.99 -5.57 15.48
CA ALA A 275 -13.04 -6.36 14.86
C ALA A 275 -13.32 -5.92 13.41
#